data_2e11eec0ea32bdc408ded6af8e8c1e6b
#
_entry.id   2e11eec0ea32bdc408ded6af8e8c1e6b
#
_cell.length_a   1.000
_cell.length_b   1.000
_cell.length_c   1.000
_cell.angle_alpha   90.00
_cell.angle_beta   90.00
_cell.angle_gamma   90.00
#
_symmetry.space_group_name_H-M   'P 1'
#
loop_
_entity.id
_entity.type
_entity.pdbx_description
1 polymer ?
#
loop_
_entity_poly.entity_id
_entity_poly.type
_entity_poly.pdbx_seq_one_letter_code
_entity_poly.pdbx_strand_id
1 'polypeptide(L)'
;MAVIKFQMQQQQHSNWCWAAVAVSVARHFDPDSTWCQCRLASRMAKREKLNVAGCGTCRKPTGVPKKCNQPWYLQKALRMVKMLKGKPKGAPLSYRKTRQLIKAGRPVCARILWGRGPDAHFVAITGCFKTKSGERWVDVEDPDSGSSTWLHEEFRKNYEYAQGQWVDTYPV
;
A
#
# COMPACT_ATOMS: atom_id res chain seq x y z
N MET A 1 13.77 -15.04 -10.68
CA MET A 1 12.77 -14.57 -9.73
C MET A 1 13.39 -13.52 -8.83
N ALA A 2 12.66 -12.50 -8.42
CA ALA A 2 13.01 -11.59 -7.33
C ALA A 2 11.75 -11.48 -6.46
N VAL A 3 11.86 -11.79 -5.19
CA VAL A 3 10.74 -11.74 -4.23
C VAL A 3 11.29 -11.31 -2.88
N ILE A 4 10.49 -10.55 -2.13
CA ILE A 4 10.81 -10.16 -0.76
C ILE A 4 9.85 -10.84 0.21
N LYS A 5 10.33 -11.14 1.41
CA LYS A 5 9.47 -11.63 2.49
C LYS A 5 8.72 -10.40 3.06
N PHE A 6 7.54 -10.16 2.54
CA PHE A 6 6.68 -9.06 2.95
C PHE A 6 5.37 -9.62 3.52
N GLN A 7 4.86 -9.01 4.58
CA GLN A 7 3.58 -9.38 5.18
C GLN A 7 2.65 -8.17 5.16
N MET A 8 1.68 -8.19 4.24
CA MET A 8 0.62 -7.21 4.23
C MET A 8 -0.34 -7.46 5.40
N GLN A 9 -0.62 -6.42 6.17
CA GLN A 9 -1.73 -6.47 7.12
C GLN A 9 -3.03 -6.27 6.36
N GLN A 10 -4.03 -7.09 6.65
CA GLN A 10 -5.38 -6.82 6.18
C GLN A 10 -5.86 -5.48 6.74
N GLN A 11 -6.53 -4.68 5.91
CA GLN A 11 -7.09 -3.42 6.35
C GLN A 11 -8.20 -3.65 7.39
N GLN A 12 -8.16 -2.92 8.50
CA GLN A 12 -9.10 -3.10 9.61
C GLN A 12 -10.43 -2.38 9.38
N HIS A 13 -10.48 -1.45 8.43
CA HIS A 13 -11.67 -0.69 8.02
C HIS A 13 -11.63 -0.46 6.52
N SER A 14 -12.81 -0.33 5.90
CA SER A 14 -12.97 -0.28 4.43
C SER A 14 -12.15 0.81 3.71
N ASN A 15 -11.84 1.92 4.40
CA ASN A 15 -11.03 3.01 3.82
C ASN A 15 -9.60 3.07 4.36
N TRP A 16 -9.08 2.00 4.98
CA TRP A 16 -7.77 2.01 5.63
C TRP A 16 -6.65 1.29 4.84
N CYS A 17 -6.81 1.08 3.54
CA CYS A 17 -5.74 0.54 2.69
C CYS A 17 -4.43 1.33 2.85
N TRP A 18 -4.50 2.67 2.92
CA TRP A 18 -3.35 3.55 3.17
C TRP A 18 -2.64 3.26 4.50
N ALA A 19 -3.41 2.95 5.55
CA ALA A 19 -2.87 2.65 6.87
C ALA A 19 -2.24 1.25 6.90
N ALA A 20 -2.92 0.26 6.33
CA ALA A 20 -2.45 -1.12 6.22
C ALA A 20 -1.13 -1.19 5.45
N VAL A 21 -1.05 -0.59 4.26
CA VAL A 21 0.19 -0.52 3.47
C VAL A 21 1.31 0.17 4.25
N ALA A 22 1.05 1.35 4.85
CA ALA A 22 2.10 2.10 5.54
C ALA A 22 2.67 1.35 6.76
N VAL A 23 1.83 0.70 7.57
CA VAL A 23 2.31 -0.06 8.73
C VAL A 23 2.99 -1.37 8.33
N SER A 24 2.55 -2.00 7.23
CA SER A 24 3.20 -3.19 6.68
C SER A 24 4.59 -2.87 6.16
N VAL A 25 4.75 -1.74 5.46
CA VAL A 25 6.06 -1.23 5.04
C VAL A 25 6.94 -0.92 6.24
N ALA A 26 6.40 -0.27 7.28
CA ALA A 26 7.17 0.02 8.49
C ALA A 26 7.71 -1.26 9.14
N ARG A 27 6.89 -2.29 9.28
CA ARG A 27 7.29 -3.59 9.84
C ARG A 27 8.24 -4.38 8.94
N HIS A 28 8.16 -4.20 7.63
CA HIS A 28 9.09 -4.84 6.71
C HIS A 28 10.54 -4.37 6.92
N PHE A 29 10.74 -3.06 7.17
CA PHE A 29 12.06 -2.49 7.41
C PHE A 29 12.48 -2.49 8.89
N ASP A 30 11.52 -2.54 9.80
CA ASP A 30 11.73 -2.57 11.25
C ASP A 30 10.72 -3.56 11.87
N PRO A 31 11.12 -4.83 12.09
CA PRO A 31 10.25 -5.85 12.68
C PRO A 31 9.73 -5.47 14.07
N ASP A 32 10.46 -4.65 14.83
CA ASP A 32 10.09 -4.17 16.15
C ASP A 32 9.20 -2.92 16.10
N SER A 33 8.81 -2.49 14.90
CA SER A 33 7.95 -1.33 14.70
C SER A 33 6.66 -1.44 15.51
N THR A 34 6.43 -0.47 16.36
CA THR A 34 5.22 -0.37 17.20
C THR A 34 4.02 0.25 16.48
N TRP A 35 4.15 0.57 15.20
CA TRP A 35 3.06 1.09 14.41
C TRP A 35 1.96 0.04 14.19
N CYS A 36 0.70 0.48 14.34
CA CYS A 36 -0.48 -0.24 13.91
C CYS A 36 -1.46 0.71 13.24
N GLN A 37 -2.42 0.19 12.51
CA GLN A 37 -3.37 1.00 11.74
C GLN A 37 -4.14 2.00 12.61
N CYS A 38 -4.65 1.57 13.78
CA CYS A 38 -5.36 2.46 14.72
C CYS A 38 -4.49 3.60 15.23
N ARG A 39 -3.23 3.34 15.60
CA ARG A 39 -2.28 4.38 16.04
C ARG A 39 -2.02 5.37 14.91
N LEU A 40 -1.81 4.87 13.69
CA LEU A 40 -1.56 5.70 12.53
C LEU A 40 -2.80 6.54 12.19
N ALA A 41 -3.99 5.93 12.17
CA ALA A 41 -5.25 6.64 11.94
C ALA A 41 -5.53 7.72 13.00
N SER A 42 -5.28 7.44 14.29
CA SER A 42 -5.40 8.43 15.37
C SER A 42 -4.46 9.62 15.18
N ARG A 43 -3.21 9.36 14.78
CA ARG A 43 -2.24 10.43 14.49
C ARG A 43 -2.65 11.26 13.28
N MET A 44 -3.16 10.62 12.24
CA MET A 44 -3.68 11.31 11.05
C MET A 44 -4.92 12.14 11.40
N ALA A 45 -5.88 11.60 12.15
CA ALA A 45 -7.06 12.32 12.61
C ALA A 45 -6.70 13.58 13.42
N LYS A 46 -5.74 13.47 14.33
CA LYS A 46 -5.21 14.63 15.09
C LYS A 46 -4.61 15.68 14.17
N ARG A 47 -3.79 15.26 13.20
CA ARG A 47 -3.14 16.15 12.23
C ARG A 47 -4.16 16.90 11.36
N GLU A 48 -5.20 16.21 10.91
CA GLU A 48 -6.28 16.78 10.10
C GLU A 48 -7.36 17.47 10.96
N LYS A 49 -7.10 17.63 12.27
CA LYS A 49 -7.98 18.31 13.24
C LYS A 49 -9.40 17.72 13.31
N LEU A 50 -9.54 16.41 13.13
CA LEU A 50 -10.82 15.75 13.32
C LEU A 50 -11.18 15.77 14.80
N ASN A 51 -12.44 16.11 15.09
CA ASN A 51 -12.97 16.06 16.47
C ASN A 51 -13.32 14.60 16.84
N VAL A 52 -12.29 13.84 17.23
CA VAL A 52 -12.39 12.47 17.70
C VAL A 52 -11.36 12.24 18.83
N ALA A 53 -11.72 11.48 19.84
CA ALA A 53 -10.81 11.12 20.93
C ALA A 53 -9.68 10.19 20.48
N GLY A 54 -9.92 9.40 19.42
CA GLY A 54 -8.95 8.49 18.81
C GLY A 54 -9.64 7.55 17.82
N CYS A 55 -8.83 6.78 17.11
CA CYS A 55 -9.30 5.84 16.08
C CYS A 55 -9.07 4.37 16.50
N GLY A 56 -9.36 4.05 17.75
CA GLY A 56 -9.11 2.73 18.33
C GLY A 56 -7.68 2.55 18.85
N THR A 57 -7.38 1.35 19.30
CA THR A 57 -6.06 0.98 19.82
C THR A 57 -5.50 -0.22 19.06
N CYS A 58 -4.19 -0.44 19.13
CA CYS A 58 -3.53 -1.57 18.47
C CYS A 58 -4.04 -2.93 18.97
N ARG A 59 -4.57 -3.01 20.20
CA ARG A 59 -5.13 -4.23 20.81
C ARG A 59 -6.63 -4.38 20.58
N LYS A 60 -7.35 -3.28 20.37
CA LYS A 60 -8.81 -3.23 20.18
C LYS A 60 -9.13 -2.35 18.96
N PRO A 61 -9.16 -2.91 17.75
CA PRO A 61 -9.54 -2.14 16.55
C PRO A 61 -11.05 -1.93 16.42
N THR A 62 -11.84 -2.40 17.38
CA THR A 62 -13.30 -2.25 17.42
C THR A 62 -13.71 -0.91 18.04
N GLY A 63 -14.93 -0.44 17.73
CA GLY A 63 -15.46 0.82 18.28
C GLY A 63 -14.83 2.07 17.69
N VAL A 64 -14.22 1.96 16.51
CA VAL A 64 -13.60 3.09 15.81
C VAL A 64 -14.70 4.05 15.32
N PRO A 65 -14.63 5.35 15.66
CA PRO A 65 -15.60 6.33 15.19
C PRO A 65 -15.69 6.36 13.64
N LYS A 66 -16.88 6.48 13.08
CA LYS A 66 -17.08 6.59 11.62
C LYS A 66 -16.21 7.66 10.97
N LYS A 67 -15.96 8.77 11.66
CA LYS A 67 -15.06 9.85 11.22
C LYS A 67 -13.59 9.41 11.05
N CYS A 68 -13.18 8.31 11.66
CA CYS A 68 -11.84 7.75 11.48
C CYS A 68 -11.71 6.88 10.23
N ASN A 69 -12.81 6.32 9.73
CA ASN A 69 -12.82 5.48 8.53
C ASN A 69 -12.85 6.37 7.27
N GLN A 70 -11.76 7.09 7.05
CA GLN A 70 -11.61 8.03 5.95
C GLN A 70 -10.53 7.55 4.97
N PRO A 71 -10.72 7.75 3.65
CA PRO A 71 -9.65 7.61 2.69
C PRO A 71 -8.63 8.73 2.91
N TRP A 72 -7.35 8.38 3.07
CA TRP A 72 -6.25 9.34 3.18
C TRP A 72 -5.11 9.04 2.22
N TYR A 73 -4.19 10.00 2.10
CA TYR A 73 -3.03 9.91 1.22
C TYR A 73 -1.95 9.00 1.81
N LEU A 74 -1.58 7.94 1.11
CA LEU A 74 -0.48 7.06 1.48
C LEU A 74 0.83 7.81 1.71
N GLN A 75 1.09 8.86 0.93
CA GLN A 75 2.27 9.72 1.12
C GLN A 75 2.36 10.30 2.52
N LYS A 76 1.24 10.80 3.08
CA LYS A 76 1.20 11.35 4.43
C LYS A 76 1.45 10.26 5.49
N ALA A 77 0.86 9.09 5.28
CA ALA A 77 1.02 7.94 6.15
C ALA A 77 2.46 7.42 6.17
N LEU A 78 3.07 7.20 5.00
CA LEU A 78 4.47 6.78 4.87
C LEU A 78 5.46 7.79 5.47
N ARG A 79 5.18 9.09 5.36
CA ARG A 79 5.98 10.11 6.07
C ARG A 79 5.87 9.99 7.58
N MET A 80 4.67 9.74 8.10
CA MET A 80 4.42 9.63 9.53
C MET A 80 5.13 8.42 10.13
N VAL A 81 5.18 7.30 9.43
CA VAL A 81 5.94 6.12 9.84
C VAL A 81 7.43 6.18 9.41
N LYS A 82 7.90 7.29 8.85
CA LYS A 82 9.29 7.55 8.42
C LYS A 82 9.81 6.62 7.31
N MET A 83 8.91 6.07 6.49
CA MET A 83 9.26 5.13 5.42
C MET A 83 9.30 5.76 4.03
N LEU A 84 8.77 6.97 3.82
CA LEU A 84 8.82 7.63 2.52
C LEU A 84 10.25 8.12 2.20
N LYS A 85 10.83 7.66 1.09
CA LYS A 85 12.20 7.97 0.64
C LYS A 85 12.25 8.88 -0.59
N GLY A 86 11.47 9.96 -0.58
CA GLY A 86 11.45 10.93 -1.67
C GLY A 86 10.05 11.35 -2.10
N LYS A 87 9.94 11.95 -3.28
CA LYS A 87 8.66 12.37 -3.83
C LYS A 87 7.94 11.18 -4.50
N PRO A 88 6.62 11.01 -4.30
CA PRO A 88 5.85 10.09 -5.11
C PRO A 88 5.99 10.42 -6.60
N LYS A 89 5.96 9.38 -7.43
CA LYS A 89 5.99 9.52 -8.87
C LYS A 89 4.58 9.32 -9.40
N GLY A 90 4.02 10.30 -10.12
CA GLY A 90 2.71 10.24 -10.77
C GLY A 90 2.73 9.37 -12.03
N ALA A 91 3.26 8.16 -11.91
CA ALA A 91 3.31 7.17 -12.98
C ALA A 91 3.64 5.77 -12.42
N PRO A 92 3.24 4.70 -13.13
CA PRO A 92 3.72 3.35 -12.86
C PRO A 92 5.20 3.23 -13.18
N LEU A 93 5.87 2.28 -12.53
CA LEU A 93 7.25 1.92 -12.86
C LEU A 93 7.29 0.91 -14.02
N SER A 94 8.38 0.96 -14.79
CA SER A 94 8.68 -0.13 -15.72
C SER A 94 9.00 -1.43 -14.95
N TYR A 95 8.75 -2.58 -15.57
CA TYR A 95 9.10 -3.88 -14.99
C TYR A 95 10.56 -3.95 -14.53
N ARG A 96 11.50 -3.41 -15.33
CA ARG A 96 12.93 -3.38 -14.98
C ARG A 96 13.17 -2.63 -13.68
N LYS A 97 12.53 -1.45 -13.50
CA LYS A 97 12.69 -0.63 -12.30
C LYS A 97 12.01 -1.27 -11.09
N THR A 98 10.82 -1.84 -11.26
CA THR A 98 10.11 -2.61 -10.22
C THR A 98 11.01 -3.75 -9.73
N ARG A 99 11.52 -4.59 -10.66
CA ARG A 99 12.41 -5.71 -10.33
C ARG A 99 13.70 -5.28 -9.62
N GLN A 100 14.26 -4.11 -9.99
CA GLN A 100 15.44 -3.57 -9.33
C GLN A 100 15.16 -3.24 -7.86
N LEU A 101 14.00 -2.63 -7.56
CA LEU A 101 13.61 -2.30 -6.18
C LEU A 101 13.34 -3.56 -5.36
N ILE A 102 12.61 -4.52 -5.91
CA ILE A 102 12.36 -5.80 -5.23
C ILE A 102 13.68 -6.54 -4.93
N LYS A 103 14.63 -6.58 -5.87
CA LYS A 103 15.97 -7.14 -5.62
C LYS A 103 16.74 -6.44 -4.50
N ALA A 104 16.47 -5.15 -4.30
CA ALA A 104 17.05 -4.37 -3.21
C ALA A 104 16.27 -4.48 -1.88
N GLY A 105 15.32 -5.44 -1.78
CA GLY A 105 14.51 -5.64 -0.57
C GLY A 105 13.43 -4.59 -0.36
N ARG A 106 13.09 -3.81 -1.39
CA ARG A 106 12.16 -2.68 -1.28
C ARG A 106 10.84 -2.99 -1.97
N PRO A 107 9.70 -3.03 -1.24
CA PRO A 107 8.38 -3.15 -1.85
C PRO A 107 8.05 -1.92 -2.69
N VAL A 108 7.21 -2.09 -3.72
CA VAL A 108 6.77 -0.98 -4.56
C VAL A 108 5.32 -0.67 -4.22
N CYS A 109 5.09 0.40 -3.48
CA CYS A 109 3.74 0.83 -3.13
C CYS A 109 3.10 1.54 -4.32
N ALA A 110 1.94 1.08 -4.72
CA ALA A 110 1.18 1.56 -5.87
C ALA A 110 -0.17 2.14 -5.44
N ARG A 111 -0.61 3.18 -6.15
CA ARG A 111 -1.99 3.67 -6.09
C ARG A 111 -2.72 3.23 -7.33
N ILE A 112 -3.84 2.59 -7.13
CA ILE A 112 -4.76 2.14 -8.17
C ILE A 112 -5.96 3.08 -8.20
N LEU A 113 -6.40 3.47 -9.40
CA LEU A 113 -7.63 4.23 -9.63
C LEU A 113 -8.57 3.44 -10.53
N TRP A 114 -9.85 3.50 -10.24
CA TRP A 114 -10.92 3.00 -11.10
C TRP A 114 -11.68 4.18 -11.72
N GLY A 115 -11.68 4.24 -13.04
CA GLY A 115 -12.35 5.31 -13.77
C GLY A 115 -11.78 6.70 -13.50
N ARG A 116 -12.65 7.72 -13.54
CA ARG A 116 -12.29 9.14 -13.28
C ARG A 116 -12.67 9.60 -11.88
N GLY A 117 -13.16 8.71 -11.03
CA GLY A 117 -13.63 9.02 -9.69
C GLY A 117 -12.50 9.18 -8.66
N PRO A 118 -12.86 9.59 -7.44
CA PRO A 118 -11.91 9.71 -6.33
C PRO A 118 -11.50 8.36 -5.73
N ASP A 119 -12.13 7.26 -6.14
CA ASP A 119 -11.92 5.94 -5.58
C ASP A 119 -10.51 5.46 -5.90
N ALA A 120 -9.71 5.35 -4.86
CA ALA A 120 -8.33 4.95 -4.95
C ALA A 120 -8.02 3.88 -3.92
N HIS A 121 -7.23 2.91 -4.33
CA HIS A 121 -6.75 1.84 -3.47
C HIS A 121 -5.22 1.80 -3.46
N PHE A 122 -4.65 1.30 -2.36
CA PHE A 122 -3.21 1.19 -2.22
C PHE A 122 -2.82 -0.26 -1.98
N VAL A 123 -1.86 -0.72 -2.78
CA VAL A 123 -1.31 -2.08 -2.74
C VAL A 123 0.21 -2.04 -2.75
N ALA A 124 0.87 -3.18 -2.54
CA ALA A 124 2.32 -3.29 -2.63
C ALA A 124 2.72 -4.43 -3.58
N ILE A 125 3.62 -4.15 -4.52
CA ILE A 125 4.30 -5.17 -5.32
C ILE A 125 5.48 -5.68 -4.50
N THR A 126 5.59 -7.00 -4.36
CA THR A 126 6.55 -7.68 -3.49
C THR A 126 7.37 -8.74 -4.21
N GLY A 127 6.98 -9.09 -5.43
CA GLY A 127 7.68 -10.05 -6.26
C GLY A 127 7.68 -9.69 -7.74
N CYS A 128 8.68 -10.19 -8.45
CA CYS A 128 8.81 -10.10 -9.90
C CYS A 128 9.47 -11.33 -10.48
N PHE A 129 8.90 -11.92 -11.51
CA PHE A 129 9.53 -13.00 -12.24
C PHE A 129 9.24 -12.90 -13.74
N LYS A 130 10.03 -13.62 -14.53
CA LYS A 130 9.87 -13.75 -15.96
C LYS A 130 9.77 -15.22 -16.31
N THR A 131 8.78 -15.60 -17.09
CA THR A 131 8.62 -16.98 -17.58
C THR A 131 9.66 -17.32 -18.63
N LYS A 132 9.75 -18.59 -18.99
CA LYS A 132 10.59 -19.04 -20.12
C LYS A 132 10.11 -18.44 -21.45
N SER A 133 8.79 -18.22 -21.62
CA SER A 133 8.17 -17.56 -22.77
C SER A 133 8.42 -16.05 -22.82
N GLY A 134 9.00 -15.48 -21.78
CA GLY A 134 9.35 -14.06 -21.75
C GLY A 134 8.33 -13.15 -21.07
N GLU A 135 7.20 -13.68 -20.62
CA GLU A 135 6.18 -12.92 -19.89
C GLU A 135 6.72 -12.37 -18.58
N ARG A 136 6.26 -11.18 -18.22
CA ARG A 136 6.71 -10.43 -17.02
C ARG A 136 5.59 -10.39 -16.01
N TRP A 137 5.79 -11.03 -14.87
CA TRP A 137 4.82 -11.15 -13.80
C TRP A 137 5.25 -10.40 -12.54
N VAL A 138 4.28 -9.96 -11.75
CA VAL A 138 4.46 -9.32 -10.45
C VAL A 138 3.56 -9.98 -9.42
N ASP A 139 4.10 -10.15 -8.20
CA ASP A 139 3.32 -10.55 -7.04
C ASP A 139 2.87 -9.29 -6.32
N VAL A 140 1.59 -9.21 -6.00
CA VAL A 140 0.93 -8.06 -5.40
C VAL A 140 0.32 -8.47 -4.08
N GLU A 141 0.57 -7.68 -3.06
CA GLU A 141 -0.05 -7.79 -1.74
C GLU A 141 -1.09 -6.67 -1.60
N ASP A 142 -2.34 -7.05 -1.50
CA ASP A 142 -3.48 -6.16 -1.36
C ASP A 142 -4.03 -6.24 0.07
N PRO A 143 -4.19 -5.12 0.78
CA PRO A 143 -4.71 -5.14 2.14
C PRO A 143 -6.19 -5.51 2.26
N ASP A 144 -6.93 -5.55 1.17
CA ASP A 144 -8.34 -5.93 1.13
C ASP A 144 -8.53 -7.35 0.60
N SER A 145 -8.02 -7.63 -0.60
CA SER A 145 -8.23 -8.90 -1.30
C SER A 145 -7.12 -9.95 -1.09
N GLY A 146 -6.00 -9.58 -0.47
CA GLY A 146 -4.89 -10.50 -0.19
C GLY A 146 -3.86 -10.59 -1.32
N SER A 147 -3.11 -11.71 -1.36
CA SER A 147 -2.02 -11.90 -2.31
C SER A 147 -2.52 -12.36 -3.67
N SER A 148 -1.97 -11.81 -4.73
CA SER A 148 -2.29 -12.15 -6.12
C SER A 148 -1.08 -12.01 -7.04
N THR A 149 -1.13 -12.63 -8.23
CA THR A 149 -0.05 -12.58 -9.21
C THR A 149 -0.61 -12.12 -10.55
N TRP A 150 0.03 -11.15 -11.17
CA TRP A 150 -0.45 -10.47 -12.36
C TRP A 150 0.61 -10.38 -13.45
N LEU A 151 0.20 -10.41 -14.72
CA LEU A 151 1.03 -9.86 -15.78
C LEU A 151 1.28 -8.38 -15.49
N HIS A 152 2.52 -7.92 -15.56
CA HIS A 152 2.88 -6.54 -15.20
C HIS A 152 2.07 -5.50 -15.99
N GLU A 153 1.79 -5.74 -17.27
CA GLU A 153 0.99 -4.81 -18.08
C GLU A 153 -0.50 -4.84 -17.70
N GLU A 154 -1.05 -6.00 -17.34
CA GLU A 154 -2.43 -6.10 -16.83
C GLU A 154 -2.55 -5.40 -15.49
N PHE A 155 -1.62 -5.63 -14.56
CA PHE A 155 -1.59 -4.90 -13.29
C PHE A 155 -1.55 -3.37 -13.48
N ARG A 156 -0.86 -2.90 -14.51
CA ARG A 156 -0.77 -1.46 -14.79
C ARG A 156 -2.07 -0.85 -15.32
N LYS A 157 -2.89 -1.61 -16.04
CA LYS A 157 -4.00 -1.07 -16.85
C LYS A 157 -5.36 -1.64 -16.50
N ASN A 158 -5.41 -2.81 -15.87
CA ASN A 158 -6.64 -3.60 -15.70
C ASN A 158 -6.62 -4.41 -14.40
N TYR A 159 -6.10 -3.82 -13.30
CA TYR A 159 -6.07 -4.48 -12.01
C TYR A 159 -7.48 -4.93 -11.59
N GLU A 160 -7.57 -6.15 -11.06
CA GLU A 160 -8.80 -6.86 -10.69
C GLU A 160 -9.79 -7.06 -11.86
N TYR A 161 -9.31 -7.02 -13.11
CA TYR A 161 -10.15 -7.10 -14.32
C TYR A 161 -11.29 -6.07 -14.37
N ALA A 162 -11.17 -5.01 -13.56
CA ALA A 162 -12.16 -3.95 -13.38
C ALA A 162 -11.62 -2.58 -13.83
N GLN A 163 -10.66 -2.56 -14.78
CA GLN A 163 -10.02 -1.36 -15.31
C GLN A 163 -9.28 -0.53 -14.25
N GLY A 164 -8.83 -1.16 -13.17
CA GLY A 164 -7.97 -0.53 -12.17
C GLY A 164 -6.63 -0.13 -12.80
N GLN A 165 -6.24 1.14 -12.69
CA GLN A 165 -5.02 1.67 -13.29
C GLN A 165 -4.01 2.05 -12.21
N TRP A 166 -2.78 1.55 -12.33
CA TRP A 166 -1.68 2.01 -11.50
C TRP A 166 -1.25 3.42 -11.93
N VAL A 167 -1.54 4.42 -11.12
CA VAL A 167 -1.33 5.84 -11.46
C VAL A 167 -0.17 6.49 -10.71
N ASP A 168 0.08 6.09 -9.45
CA ASP A 168 1.17 6.66 -8.65
C ASP A 168 2.03 5.57 -8.03
N THR A 169 3.31 5.87 -7.83
CA THR A 169 4.29 5.04 -7.13
C THR A 169 4.89 5.81 -5.95
N TYR A 170 4.98 5.17 -4.79
CA TYR A 170 5.54 5.74 -3.57
C TYR A 170 6.87 5.06 -3.25
N PRO A 171 7.99 5.81 -3.24
CA PRO A 171 9.31 5.27 -2.90
C PRO A 171 9.43 5.02 -1.40
N VAL A 172 9.82 3.81 -1.00
CA VAL A 172 10.02 3.39 0.39
C VAL A 172 11.40 2.73 0.59
#